data_9368f37746cb31b797181ba3f5625d8b
#
_entry.id   9368f37746cb31b797181ba3f5625d8b
#
_cell.length_a   1.000
_cell.length_b   1.000
_cell.length_c   1.000
_cell.angle_alpha   90.00
_cell.angle_beta   90.00
_cell.angle_gamma   90.00
#
_symmetry.space_group_name_H-M   'P 1'
#
loop_
_entity.id
_entity.type
_entity.pdbx_description
1 polymer ?
#
loop_
_entity_poly.entity_id
_entity_poly.type
_entity_poly.pdbx_seq_one_letter_code
_entity_poly.pdbx_strand_id
1 'polypeptide(L)'
;VRFLMGHPELEVEGIFTHFAKSDEEDKTSAYHQLELFQNFIDRIQTELGLTIPVKHCSNSAAILEMPQANMDMVRAGITTYGLYPSEEVSKDIVPLRAAMSLYSHIVYCKTIHAGQSVSYGGLFTAQKDTRVATIPVGYGDGYPRSLSGKGYVLIRGKKAPILGRVCMDQFMVDISEIPGVMEGDKVTLLGVDGTERITAEELGELSGRFNYEFV
;
A
#
# COMPACT_ATOMS: atom_id res chain seq x y z
N VAL A 1 -2.15 -34.93 7.15
CA VAL A 1 -3.58 -35.19 7.39
C VAL A 1 -3.75 -36.43 8.27
N ARG A 2 -3.28 -37.64 7.87
CA ARG A 2 -3.44 -38.91 8.67
C ARG A 2 -3.02 -38.74 10.13
N PHE A 3 -1.91 -38.03 10.40
CA PHE A 3 -1.46 -37.76 11.76
C PHE A 3 -2.51 -36.96 12.55
N LEU A 4 -3.05 -35.89 11.96
CA LEU A 4 -4.08 -35.05 12.61
C LEU A 4 -5.36 -35.84 12.93
N MET A 5 -5.77 -36.75 12.04
CA MET A 5 -6.95 -37.63 12.28
C MET A 5 -6.78 -38.58 13.46
N GLY A 6 -5.54 -38.88 13.86
CA GLY A 6 -5.22 -39.69 15.05
C GLY A 6 -5.31 -38.93 16.38
N HIS A 7 -5.58 -37.63 16.35
CA HIS A 7 -5.64 -36.73 17.51
C HIS A 7 -7.06 -36.21 17.72
N PRO A 8 -7.87 -36.88 18.55
CA PRO A 8 -9.29 -36.56 18.76
C PRO A 8 -9.50 -35.16 19.41
N GLU A 9 -8.46 -34.59 19.98
CA GLU A 9 -8.43 -33.22 20.51
C GLU A 9 -8.31 -32.13 19.41
N LEU A 10 -8.06 -32.53 18.15
CA LEU A 10 -7.91 -31.64 17.01
C LEU A 10 -9.06 -31.78 16.03
N GLU A 11 -9.66 -30.68 15.63
CA GLU A 11 -10.66 -30.64 14.57
C GLU A 11 -10.03 -30.09 13.29
N VAL A 12 -10.14 -30.82 12.17
CA VAL A 12 -9.69 -30.35 10.86
C VAL A 12 -10.82 -29.58 10.20
N GLU A 13 -10.97 -28.32 10.55
CA GLU A 13 -12.04 -27.44 10.11
C GLU A 13 -11.86 -26.94 8.67
N GLY A 14 -10.62 -26.72 8.25
CA GLY A 14 -10.38 -26.14 6.93
C GLY A 14 -9.03 -26.51 6.31
N ILE A 15 -8.93 -26.24 5.02
CA ILE A 15 -7.72 -26.41 4.22
C ILE A 15 -7.57 -25.24 3.25
N PHE A 16 -6.33 -24.76 3.07
CA PHE A 16 -6.08 -23.68 2.12
C PHE A 16 -4.75 -23.83 1.37
N THR A 17 -4.69 -23.15 0.24
CA THR A 17 -3.46 -22.74 -0.40
C THR A 17 -3.46 -21.21 -0.58
N HIS A 18 -2.30 -20.62 -0.87
CA HIS A 18 -2.18 -19.21 -1.21
C HIS A 18 -1.49 -19.07 -2.56
N PHE A 19 -2.16 -18.44 -3.51
CA PHE A 19 -1.63 -18.27 -4.86
C PHE A 19 -0.35 -17.44 -4.85
N ALA A 20 0.66 -17.94 -5.57
CA ALA A 20 1.94 -17.27 -5.68
C ALA A 20 1.93 -16.15 -6.75
N LYS A 21 1.07 -16.29 -7.78
CA LYS A 21 1.08 -15.49 -9.00
C LYS A 21 -0.32 -15.19 -9.55
N SER A 22 -1.30 -15.02 -8.67
CA SER A 22 -2.67 -14.70 -9.11
C SER A 22 -2.86 -13.24 -9.51
N ASP A 23 -1.90 -12.38 -9.23
CA ASP A 23 -1.87 -10.95 -9.52
C ASP A 23 -1.07 -10.59 -10.79
N GLU A 24 -0.43 -11.58 -11.44
CA GLU A 24 0.17 -11.43 -12.77
C GLU A 24 -0.90 -11.55 -13.87
N GLU A 25 -0.66 -10.99 -15.06
CA GLU A 25 -1.57 -11.11 -16.22
C GLU A 25 -1.71 -12.57 -16.67
N ASP A 26 -0.60 -13.31 -16.72
CA ASP A 26 -0.60 -14.75 -17.03
C ASP A 26 -1.02 -15.58 -15.81
N LYS A 27 -2.24 -16.11 -15.85
CA LYS A 27 -2.84 -16.96 -14.78
C LYS A 27 -2.46 -18.44 -14.87
N THR A 28 -1.62 -18.88 -15.83
CA THR A 28 -1.28 -20.29 -16.04
C THR A 28 -0.77 -20.95 -14.76
N SER A 29 0.15 -20.30 -14.07
CA SER A 29 0.69 -20.79 -12.79
C SER A 29 -0.37 -20.87 -11.69
N ALA A 30 -1.25 -19.88 -11.60
CA ALA A 30 -2.32 -19.86 -10.60
C ALA A 30 -3.36 -20.95 -10.85
N TYR A 31 -3.75 -21.19 -12.11
CA TYR A 31 -4.65 -22.29 -12.47
C TYR A 31 -4.03 -23.64 -12.20
N HIS A 32 -2.76 -23.84 -12.49
CA HIS A 32 -2.07 -25.09 -12.16
C HIS A 32 -2.02 -25.32 -10.64
N GLN A 33 -1.75 -24.27 -9.84
CA GLN A 33 -1.80 -24.36 -8.38
C GLN A 33 -3.19 -24.71 -7.87
N LEU A 34 -4.24 -24.15 -8.48
CA LEU A 34 -5.64 -24.48 -8.16
C LEU A 34 -5.94 -25.97 -8.44
N GLU A 35 -5.53 -26.47 -9.60
CA GLU A 35 -5.69 -27.88 -9.98
C GLU A 35 -4.99 -28.82 -8.99
N LEU A 36 -3.74 -28.53 -8.63
CA LEU A 36 -3.00 -29.30 -7.64
C LEU A 36 -3.70 -29.30 -6.26
N PHE A 37 -4.26 -28.16 -5.87
CA PHE A 37 -4.99 -28.05 -4.62
C PHE A 37 -6.28 -28.85 -4.62
N GLN A 38 -7.06 -28.78 -5.71
CA GLN A 38 -8.28 -29.57 -5.89
C GLN A 38 -7.97 -31.08 -5.87
N ASN A 39 -7.00 -31.52 -6.64
CA ASN A 39 -6.55 -32.92 -6.67
C ASN A 39 -6.12 -33.41 -5.27
N PHE A 40 -5.48 -32.54 -4.48
CA PHE A 40 -5.09 -32.89 -3.12
C PHE A 40 -6.31 -33.08 -2.20
N ILE A 41 -7.33 -32.22 -2.31
CA ILE A 41 -8.59 -32.33 -1.57
C ILE A 41 -9.30 -33.63 -1.94
N ASP A 42 -9.42 -33.96 -3.23
CA ASP A 42 -10.05 -35.16 -3.73
C ASP A 42 -9.36 -36.44 -3.21
N ARG A 43 -8.02 -36.40 -3.15
CA ARG A 43 -7.25 -37.50 -2.58
C ARG A 43 -7.49 -37.66 -1.07
N ILE A 44 -7.60 -36.57 -0.32
CA ILE A 44 -7.97 -36.65 1.12
C ILE A 44 -9.34 -37.34 1.28
N GLN A 45 -10.31 -36.92 0.48
CA GLN A 45 -11.65 -37.51 0.50
C GLN A 45 -11.63 -39.02 0.15
N THR A 46 -10.95 -39.37 -0.94
CA THR A 46 -10.97 -40.75 -1.47
C THR A 46 -10.09 -41.72 -0.67
N GLU A 47 -8.88 -41.25 -0.25
CA GLU A 47 -7.94 -42.13 0.44
C GLU A 47 -8.15 -42.20 1.96
N LEU A 48 -8.74 -41.15 2.56
CA LEU A 48 -8.90 -41.04 4.01
C LEU A 48 -10.37 -41.01 4.46
N GLY A 49 -11.31 -40.86 3.54
CA GLY A 49 -12.72 -40.69 3.87
C GLY A 49 -13.02 -39.38 4.62
N LEU A 50 -12.09 -38.41 4.62
CA LEU A 50 -12.23 -37.17 5.35
C LEU A 50 -12.77 -36.06 4.43
N THR A 51 -13.94 -35.53 4.77
CA THR A 51 -14.48 -34.31 4.16
C THR A 51 -14.05 -33.11 4.98
N ILE A 52 -13.28 -32.21 4.38
CA ILE A 52 -12.88 -30.97 5.04
C ILE A 52 -13.95 -29.91 4.74
N PRO A 53 -14.58 -29.29 5.77
CA PRO A 53 -15.71 -28.39 5.58
C PRO A 53 -15.37 -27.12 4.80
N VAL A 54 -14.27 -26.45 5.17
CA VAL A 54 -13.90 -25.14 4.60
C VAL A 54 -12.67 -25.24 3.72
N LYS A 55 -12.84 -25.05 2.42
CA LYS A 55 -11.75 -24.99 1.44
C LYS A 55 -11.62 -23.58 0.90
N HIS A 56 -10.41 -23.04 0.89
CA HIS A 56 -10.21 -21.67 0.39
C HIS A 56 -8.82 -21.46 -0.18
N CYS A 57 -8.74 -20.67 -1.27
CA CYS A 57 -7.48 -20.33 -1.90
C CYS A 57 -7.44 -18.88 -2.42
N SER A 58 -8.60 -18.25 -2.70
CA SER A 58 -8.63 -16.92 -3.26
C SER A 58 -8.08 -15.85 -2.30
N ASN A 59 -7.06 -15.13 -2.77
CA ASN A 59 -6.61 -13.83 -2.26
C ASN A 59 -7.33 -12.70 -3.04
N SER A 60 -6.95 -11.45 -2.83
CA SER A 60 -7.59 -10.30 -3.49
C SER A 60 -7.58 -10.40 -5.02
N ALA A 61 -6.49 -10.81 -5.65
CA ALA A 61 -6.42 -10.96 -7.10
C ALA A 61 -7.33 -12.07 -7.63
N ALA A 62 -7.31 -13.24 -6.98
CA ALA A 62 -8.16 -14.35 -7.38
C ALA A 62 -9.65 -14.06 -7.16
N ILE A 63 -10.02 -13.27 -6.15
CA ILE A 63 -11.40 -12.80 -5.96
C ILE A 63 -11.87 -12.01 -7.18
N LEU A 64 -11.02 -11.15 -7.73
CA LEU A 64 -11.36 -10.30 -8.86
C LEU A 64 -11.40 -11.07 -10.17
N GLU A 65 -10.44 -11.96 -10.44
CA GLU A 65 -10.18 -12.50 -11.77
C GLU A 65 -10.32 -14.02 -11.91
N MET A 66 -10.46 -14.76 -10.80
CA MET A 66 -10.56 -16.23 -10.80
C MET A 66 -11.76 -16.72 -9.98
N PRO A 67 -13.02 -16.42 -10.39
CA PRO A 67 -14.21 -16.74 -9.60
C PRO A 67 -14.36 -18.25 -9.29
N GLN A 68 -13.81 -19.13 -10.14
CA GLN A 68 -13.80 -20.58 -9.90
C GLN A 68 -12.91 -21.00 -8.72
N ALA A 69 -12.03 -20.12 -8.24
CA ALA A 69 -11.17 -20.36 -7.07
C ALA A 69 -11.83 -19.93 -5.74
N ASN A 70 -13.02 -19.34 -5.75
CA ASN A 70 -13.63 -18.77 -4.54
C ASN A 70 -14.13 -19.83 -3.52
N MET A 71 -14.29 -21.07 -3.90
CA MET A 71 -14.64 -22.20 -3.04
C MET A 71 -15.62 -21.84 -1.89
N ASP A 72 -15.33 -22.31 -0.64
CA ASP A 72 -16.22 -22.08 0.52
C ASP A 72 -15.96 -20.72 1.21
N MET A 73 -14.74 -20.14 1.06
CA MET A 73 -14.34 -18.90 1.69
C MET A 73 -13.30 -18.15 0.84
N VAL A 74 -13.29 -16.84 0.92
CA VAL A 74 -12.29 -15.97 0.29
C VAL A 74 -11.54 -15.14 1.34
N ARG A 75 -10.34 -14.69 1.00
CA ARG A 75 -9.52 -13.86 1.88
C ARG A 75 -9.26 -12.52 1.21
N ALA A 76 -10.23 -11.61 1.31
CA ALA A 76 -10.09 -10.24 0.83
C ALA A 76 -9.07 -9.49 1.70
N GLY A 77 -7.93 -9.15 1.14
CA GLY A 77 -6.86 -8.37 1.76
C GLY A 77 -6.89 -6.93 1.24
N ILE A 78 -5.95 -6.59 0.35
CA ILE A 78 -5.75 -5.23 -0.17
C ILE A 78 -7.01 -4.63 -0.82
N THR A 79 -7.88 -5.45 -1.39
CA THR A 79 -9.15 -4.99 -1.97
C THR A 79 -10.11 -4.39 -0.95
N THR A 80 -10.01 -4.76 0.34
CA THR A 80 -10.81 -4.13 1.42
C THR A 80 -10.38 -2.70 1.69
N TYR A 81 -9.14 -2.35 1.36
CA TYR A 81 -8.64 -0.97 1.39
C TYR A 81 -8.97 -0.19 0.11
N GLY A 82 -9.61 -0.83 -0.87
CA GLY A 82 -9.94 -0.23 -2.15
C GLY A 82 -8.76 -0.07 -3.09
N LEU A 83 -7.74 -0.91 -2.93
CA LEU A 83 -6.52 -0.93 -3.75
C LEU A 83 -6.45 -2.23 -4.57
N TYR A 84 -5.85 -2.14 -5.77
CA TYR A 84 -5.61 -3.32 -6.60
C TYR A 84 -4.33 -4.02 -6.17
N PRO A 85 -4.29 -5.38 -6.26
CA PRO A 85 -3.13 -6.18 -5.87
C PRO A 85 -1.87 -5.88 -6.69
N SER A 86 -2.03 -5.55 -7.96
CA SER A 86 -0.96 -5.15 -8.88
C SER A 86 -1.51 -4.29 -10.02
N GLU A 87 -0.64 -3.73 -10.84
CA GLU A 87 -1.02 -3.01 -12.05
C GLU A 87 -1.52 -3.94 -13.18
N GLU A 88 -1.22 -5.24 -13.11
CA GLU A 88 -1.62 -6.25 -14.10
C GLU A 88 -3.04 -6.78 -13.87
N VAL A 89 -3.61 -6.57 -12.67
CA VAL A 89 -5.00 -6.95 -12.38
C VAL A 89 -5.96 -5.99 -13.08
N SER A 90 -6.95 -6.54 -13.78
CA SER A 90 -7.95 -5.75 -14.51
C SER A 90 -8.78 -4.88 -13.57
N LYS A 91 -8.74 -3.57 -13.83
CA LYS A 91 -9.47 -2.56 -13.06
C LYS A 91 -10.93 -2.40 -13.49
N ASP A 92 -11.31 -3.01 -14.61
CA ASP A 92 -12.66 -2.89 -15.20
C ASP A 92 -13.66 -3.89 -14.60
N ILE A 93 -13.19 -4.98 -13.98
CA ILE A 93 -14.05 -6.04 -13.45
C ILE A 93 -14.80 -5.54 -12.21
N VAL A 94 -14.08 -4.92 -11.28
CA VAL A 94 -14.65 -4.34 -10.06
C VAL A 94 -14.02 -2.98 -9.80
N PRO A 95 -14.76 -1.88 -9.89
CA PRO A 95 -14.20 -0.55 -9.60
C PRO A 95 -13.96 -0.39 -8.08
N LEU A 96 -12.70 -0.33 -7.68
CA LEU A 96 -12.31 -0.11 -6.30
C LEU A 96 -12.14 1.39 -6.00
N ARG A 97 -12.37 1.76 -4.73
CA ARG A 97 -12.15 3.12 -4.23
C ARG A 97 -11.25 3.07 -3.00
N ALA A 98 -10.09 3.71 -3.09
CA ALA A 98 -9.18 3.81 -1.95
C ALA A 98 -9.87 4.40 -0.73
N ALA A 99 -9.83 3.68 0.39
CA ALA A 99 -10.49 4.04 1.64
C ALA A 99 -9.60 4.87 2.56
N MET A 100 -8.26 4.74 2.44
CA MET A 100 -7.31 5.39 3.33
C MET A 100 -6.90 6.77 2.83
N SER A 101 -6.79 7.71 3.78
CA SER A 101 -6.14 9.01 3.58
C SER A 101 -5.29 9.34 4.80
N LEU A 102 -4.16 10.00 4.59
CA LEU A 102 -3.24 10.41 5.65
C LEU A 102 -3.03 11.92 5.58
N TYR A 103 -3.29 12.59 6.68
CA TYR A 103 -3.18 14.05 6.81
C TYR A 103 -2.27 14.45 7.96
N SER A 104 -1.69 15.64 7.82
CA SER A 104 -0.95 16.35 8.85
C SER A 104 -1.24 17.84 8.75
N HIS A 105 -0.49 18.67 9.48
CA HIS A 105 -0.59 20.12 9.46
C HIS A 105 0.80 20.74 9.43
N ILE A 106 0.90 21.95 8.93
CA ILE A 106 2.13 22.73 8.97
C ILE A 106 2.34 23.22 10.42
N VAL A 107 3.52 22.96 10.97
CA VAL A 107 3.89 23.42 12.32
C VAL A 107 4.80 24.65 12.32
N TYR A 108 5.48 24.93 11.21
CA TYR A 108 6.37 26.07 11.10
C TYR A 108 6.58 26.49 9.64
N CYS A 109 6.60 27.80 9.39
CA CYS A 109 6.92 28.38 8.10
C CYS A 109 8.08 29.36 8.22
N LYS A 110 9.03 29.33 7.27
CA LYS A 110 10.10 30.31 7.16
C LYS A 110 10.56 30.52 5.72
N THR A 111 11.30 31.60 5.48
CA THR A 111 12.09 31.76 4.25
C THR A 111 13.54 31.39 4.56
N ILE A 112 14.13 30.57 3.69
CA ILE A 112 15.57 30.36 3.64
C ILE A 112 16.13 31.10 2.46
N HIS A 113 17.35 31.67 2.61
CA HIS A 113 18.02 32.46 1.56
C HIS A 113 18.89 31.57 0.67
N ALA A 114 19.19 32.07 -0.52
CA ALA A 114 20.12 31.39 -1.43
C ALA A 114 21.43 31.00 -0.72
N GLY A 115 21.90 29.78 -0.95
CA GLY A 115 23.05 29.17 -0.28
C GLY A 115 22.78 28.47 1.05
N GLN A 116 21.60 28.66 1.67
CA GLN A 116 21.25 27.95 2.90
C GLN A 116 20.72 26.55 2.60
N SER A 117 21.11 25.59 3.46
CA SER A 117 20.68 24.21 3.36
C SER A 117 19.63 23.86 4.41
N VAL A 118 18.80 22.85 4.13
CA VAL A 118 17.85 22.28 5.09
C VAL A 118 18.04 20.77 5.23
N SER A 119 17.65 20.25 6.40
CA SER A 119 17.69 18.83 6.75
C SER A 119 19.12 18.27 6.90
N TYR A 120 19.18 17.03 7.41
CA TYR A 120 20.44 16.33 7.66
C TYR A 120 21.27 16.12 6.38
N GLY A 121 22.56 16.40 6.48
CA GLY A 121 23.52 16.21 5.39
C GLY A 121 23.43 17.25 4.26
N GLY A 122 22.60 18.31 4.41
CA GLY A 122 22.52 19.40 3.45
C GLY A 122 22.18 18.96 2.02
N LEU A 123 21.37 17.91 1.85
CA LEU A 123 21.01 17.38 0.52
C LEU A 123 20.27 18.40 -0.37
N PHE A 124 19.61 19.35 0.25
CA PHE A 124 18.99 20.47 -0.45
C PHE A 124 19.67 21.77 -0.02
N THR A 125 20.12 22.55 -1.00
CA THR A 125 20.63 23.91 -0.82
C THR A 125 19.81 24.84 -1.70
N ALA A 126 19.24 25.87 -1.10
CA ALA A 126 18.41 26.84 -1.80
C ALA A 126 19.23 27.61 -2.85
N GLN A 127 18.76 27.65 -4.09
CA GLN A 127 19.38 28.42 -5.17
C GLN A 127 18.86 29.89 -5.24
N LYS A 128 17.72 30.12 -4.64
CA LYS A 128 17.03 31.41 -4.48
C LYS A 128 16.31 31.43 -3.13
N ASP A 129 15.80 32.57 -2.73
CA ASP A 129 14.95 32.68 -1.55
C ASP A 129 13.77 31.73 -1.70
N THR A 130 13.63 30.80 -0.76
CA THR A 130 12.69 29.69 -0.81
C THR A 130 11.83 29.70 0.45
N ARG A 131 10.51 29.70 0.30
CA ARG A 131 9.58 29.52 1.42
C ARG A 131 9.47 28.05 1.76
N VAL A 132 9.72 27.70 3.01
CA VAL A 132 9.75 26.33 3.49
C VAL A 132 8.72 26.14 4.59
N ALA A 133 7.97 25.05 4.53
CA ALA A 133 7.12 24.58 5.63
C ALA A 133 7.68 23.30 6.25
N THR A 134 7.52 23.16 7.57
CA THR A 134 7.86 21.97 8.33
C THR A 134 6.61 21.17 8.63
N ILE A 135 6.65 19.86 8.34
CA ILE A 135 5.58 18.91 8.55
C ILE A 135 6.01 17.92 9.66
N PRO A 136 5.25 17.77 10.77
CA PRO A 136 5.61 16.93 11.91
C PRO A 136 5.27 15.46 11.65
N VAL A 137 5.87 14.88 10.62
CA VAL A 137 5.78 13.47 10.24
C VAL A 137 7.15 13.03 9.79
N GLY A 138 7.59 11.84 10.18
CA GLY A 138 8.88 11.33 9.78
C GLY A 138 8.93 9.80 9.70
N TYR A 139 10.16 9.25 9.55
CA TYR A 139 10.30 7.80 9.43
C TYR A 139 9.98 7.07 10.75
N GLY A 140 10.03 7.76 11.89
CA GLY A 140 9.56 7.22 13.17
C GLY A 140 8.06 6.93 13.20
N ASP A 141 7.28 7.62 12.38
CA ASP A 141 5.84 7.41 12.19
C ASP A 141 5.53 6.40 11.06
N GLY A 142 6.55 5.84 10.41
CA GLY A 142 6.41 4.93 9.26
C GLY A 142 6.47 5.61 7.90
N TYR A 143 6.59 6.95 7.83
CA TYR A 143 6.68 7.65 6.55
C TYR A 143 8.01 7.36 5.86
N PRO A 144 8.03 6.95 4.56
CA PRO A 144 9.24 6.42 3.95
C PRO A 144 10.38 7.43 3.86
N ARG A 145 11.53 7.10 4.48
CA ARG A 145 12.74 7.92 4.37
C ARG A 145 13.27 8.01 2.93
N SER A 146 12.96 7.03 2.10
CA SER A 146 13.33 7.01 0.68
C SER A 146 12.59 8.05 -0.17
N LEU A 147 11.55 8.70 0.35
CA LEU A 147 10.90 9.86 -0.29
C LEU A 147 11.74 11.15 -0.20
N SER A 148 12.87 11.12 0.51
CA SER A 148 13.80 12.26 0.64
C SER A 148 14.21 12.80 -0.74
N GLY A 149 13.89 14.05 -1.02
CA GLY A 149 14.20 14.74 -2.29
C GLY A 149 13.49 14.19 -3.54
N LYS A 150 12.54 13.27 -3.37
CA LYS A 150 11.76 12.68 -4.48
C LYS A 150 10.25 12.87 -4.29
N GLY A 151 9.79 12.76 -3.06
CA GLY A 151 8.37 12.83 -2.74
C GLY A 151 7.86 14.27 -2.70
N TYR A 152 6.55 14.37 -2.56
CA TYR A 152 5.85 15.63 -2.34
C TYR A 152 4.61 15.37 -1.47
N VAL A 153 4.03 16.43 -0.97
CA VAL A 153 2.73 16.43 -0.30
C VAL A 153 1.78 17.39 -1.01
N LEU A 154 0.50 17.35 -0.69
CA LEU A 154 -0.44 18.35 -1.20
C LEU A 154 -0.79 19.35 -0.09
N ILE A 155 -0.79 20.63 -0.47
CA ILE A 155 -1.20 21.75 0.36
C ILE A 155 -2.06 22.67 -0.50
N ARG A 156 -3.31 22.89 -0.07
CA ARG A 156 -4.27 23.73 -0.80
C ARG A 156 -4.43 23.31 -2.28
N GLY A 157 -4.49 22.00 -2.53
CA GLY A 157 -4.63 21.44 -3.88
C GLY A 157 -3.42 21.58 -4.78
N LYS A 158 -2.21 21.81 -4.23
CA LYS A 158 -0.97 21.93 -4.99
C LYS A 158 0.13 21.06 -4.42
N LYS A 159 1.01 20.58 -5.30
CA LYS A 159 2.18 19.78 -4.93
C LYS A 159 3.24 20.65 -4.27
N ALA A 160 3.69 20.24 -3.09
CA ALA A 160 4.78 20.83 -2.32
C ALA A 160 5.92 19.79 -2.21
N PRO A 161 7.02 19.92 -2.97
CA PRO A 161 8.13 18.97 -2.98
C PRO A 161 8.84 18.86 -1.64
N ILE A 162 9.27 17.65 -1.26
CA ILE A 162 10.08 17.40 -0.07
C ILE A 162 11.50 17.92 -0.29
N LEU A 163 11.96 18.79 0.60
CA LEU A 163 13.30 19.37 0.59
C LEU A 163 14.24 18.61 1.53
N GLY A 164 15.29 18.03 0.96
CA GLY A 164 16.28 17.28 1.74
C GLY A 164 15.75 15.96 2.27
N ARG A 165 16.21 15.54 3.46
CA ARG A 165 15.86 14.24 4.03
C ARG A 165 14.56 14.29 4.83
N VAL A 166 13.78 13.22 4.74
CA VAL A 166 12.78 12.87 5.76
C VAL A 166 13.54 12.49 7.02
N CYS A 167 13.29 13.21 8.12
CA CYS A 167 13.90 12.97 9.44
C CYS A 167 13.05 12.00 10.27
N MET A 168 13.42 11.77 11.54
CA MET A 168 12.70 10.87 12.43
C MET A 168 11.25 11.32 12.63
N ASP A 169 11.05 12.60 12.96
CA ASP A 169 9.77 13.12 13.41
C ASP A 169 9.22 14.25 12.51
N GLN A 170 9.96 14.63 11.45
CA GLN A 170 9.56 15.75 10.58
C GLN A 170 10.29 15.75 9.24
N PHE A 171 9.73 16.47 8.28
CA PHE A 171 10.40 16.85 7.04
C PHE A 171 9.98 18.24 6.59
N MET A 172 10.71 18.81 5.63
CA MET A 172 10.45 20.12 5.07
C MET A 172 9.99 20.03 3.62
N VAL A 173 9.15 20.98 3.22
CA VAL A 173 8.62 21.08 1.85
C VAL A 173 8.75 22.49 1.32
N ASP A 174 8.88 22.62 0.00
CA ASP A 174 8.85 23.92 -0.69
C ASP A 174 7.40 24.39 -0.87
N ILE A 175 7.10 25.58 -0.34
CA ILE A 175 5.79 26.23 -0.46
C ILE A 175 5.86 27.55 -1.23
N SER A 176 6.97 27.81 -1.96
CA SER A 176 7.18 29.08 -2.65
C SER A 176 6.11 29.38 -3.70
N GLU A 177 5.63 28.34 -4.40
CA GLU A 177 4.62 28.47 -5.46
C GLU A 177 3.17 28.31 -4.94
N ILE A 178 2.99 28.24 -3.61
CA ILE A 178 1.67 28.09 -2.98
C ILE A 178 1.37 29.33 -2.14
N PRO A 179 0.56 30.27 -2.66
CA PRO A 179 0.30 31.53 -1.97
C PRO A 179 -0.53 31.35 -0.71
N GLY A 180 -0.24 32.18 0.29
CA GLY A 180 -1.04 32.27 1.52
C GLY A 180 -0.92 31.09 2.48
N VAL A 181 0.03 30.17 2.25
CA VAL A 181 0.29 29.03 3.17
C VAL A 181 0.79 29.57 4.52
N MET A 182 0.24 29.01 5.61
CA MET A 182 0.56 29.38 6.99
C MET A 182 0.61 28.16 7.91
N GLU A 183 1.10 28.35 9.11
CA GLU A 183 1.05 27.35 10.19
C GLU A 183 -0.40 26.97 10.48
N GLY A 184 -0.63 25.69 10.72
CA GLY A 184 -1.96 25.11 10.90
C GLY A 184 -2.65 24.63 9.60
N ASP A 185 -2.16 25.02 8.41
CA ASP A 185 -2.72 24.54 7.17
C ASP A 185 -2.62 23.02 7.07
N LYS A 186 -3.69 22.40 6.54
CA LYS A 186 -3.75 20.94 6.30
C LYS A 186 -2.73 20.54 5.24
N VAL A 187 -2.09 19.40 5.48
CA VAL A 187 -1.17 18.74 4.56
C VAL A 187 -1.70 17.35 4.25
N THR A 188 -1.83 17.01 2.98
CA THR A 188 -2.22 15.67 2.53
C THR A 188 -1.00 14.89 2.12
N LEU A 189 -0.70 13.80 2.85
CA LEU A 189 0.41 12.88 2.59
C LEU A 189 -0.03 11.72 1.71
N LEU A 190 -1.28 11.30 1.86
CA LEU A 190 -1.96 10.29 1.05
C LEU A 190 -3.43 10.70 0.93
N GLY A 191 -4.02 10.60 -0.25
CA GLY A 191 -5.41 10.93 -0.50
C GLY A 191 -5.61 12.14 -1.40
N VAL A 192 -6.76 12.82 -1.27
CA VAL A 192 -7.22 13.89 -2.16
C VAL A 192 -7.13 15.25 -1.47
N ASP A 193 -6.68 16.26 -2.22
CA ASP A 193 -6.72 17.67 -1.84
C ASP A 193 -7.10 18.53 -3.06
N GLY A 194 -8.33 19.03 -3.08
CA GLY A 194 -8.89 19.72 -4.25
C GLY A 194 -9.04 18.75 -5.43
N THR A 195 -8.39 19.07 -6.55
CA THR A 195 -8.34 18.24 -7.76
C THR A 195 -7.14 17.29 -7.80
N GLU A 196 -6.18 17.50 -6.92
CA GLU A 196 -4.97 16.69 -6.84
C GLU A 196 -5.14 15.47 -5.93
N ARG A 197 -4.33 14.44 -6.20
CA ARG A 197 -4.33 13.20 -5.42
C ARG A 197 -2.91 12.67 -5.29
N ILE A 198 -2.63 12.03 -4.15
CA ILE A 198 -1.49 11.15 -3.93
C ILE A 198 -2.05 9.75 -3.63
N THR A 199 -1.65 8.73 -4.38
CA THR A 199 -2.08 7.35 -4.17
C THR A 199 -1.02 6.52 -3.47
N ALA A 200 -1.42 5.37 -2.91
CA ALA A 200 -0.49 4.44 -2.28
C ALA A 200 0.47 3.82 -3.33
N GLU A 201 -0.02 3.61 -4.55
CA GLU A 201 0.78 3.13 -5.67
C GLU A 201 1.88 4.14 -6.04
N GLU A 202 1.53 5.42 -6.17
CA GLU A 202 2.48 6.49 -6.47
C GLU A 202 3.55 6.64 -5.37
N LEU A 203 3.13 6.60 -4.09
CA LEU A 203 4.08 6.61 -2.97
C LEU A 203 4.97 5.37 -2.98
N GLY A 204 4.41 4.22 -3.34
CA GLY A 204 5.14 2.96 -3.51
C GLY A 204 6.23 3.10 -4.57
N GLU A 205 5.88 3.55 -5.76
CA GLU A 205 6.82 3.76 -6.87
C GLU A 205 7.94 4.74 -6.50
N LEU A 206 7.59 5.92 -5.95
CA LEU A 206 8.56 6.93 -5.53
C LEU A 206 9.50 6.45 -4.42
N SER A 207 9.01 5.61 -3.52
CA SER A 207 9.77 5.13 -2.36
C SER A 207 10.50 3.82 -2.58
N GLY A 208 10.19 3.08 -3.67
CA GLY A 208 10.69 1.72 -3.91
C GLY A 208 10.05 0.71 -2.95
N ARG A 209 8.82 0.96 -2.51
CA ARG A 209 8.01 0.09 -1.66
C ARG A 209 6.80 -0.42 -2.44
N PHE A 210 6.13 -1.42 -1.89
CA PHE A 210 4.88 -1.92 -2.42
C PHE A 210 3.68 -1.22 -1.75
N ASN A 211 2.57 -1.03 -2.47
CA ASN A 211 1.39 -0.31 -1.95
C ASN A 211 0.82 -0.93 -0.65
N TYR A 212 0.97 -2.24 -0.44
CA TYR A 212 0.61 -2.94 0.80
C TYR A 212 1.36 -2.44 2.05
N GLU A 213 2.52 -1.79 1.89
CA GLU A 213 3.28 -1.27 3.02
C GLU A 213 2.73 0.06 3.55
N PHE A 214 1.73 0.64 2.89
CA PHE A 214 1.11 1.91 3.27
C PHE A 214 -0.25 1.77 3.97
N VAL A 215 -0.81 0.54 4.03
CA VAL A 215 -2.16 0.29 4.55
C VAL A 215 -2.19 -0.77 5.64
#